data_79703a85b0e0ac870e06b1b3a85ab218
#
_entry.id   79703a85b0e0ac870e06b1b3a85ab218
#
_cell.length_a   1.000
_cell.length_b   1.000
_cell.length_c   1.000
_cell.angle_alpha   90.00
_cell.angle_beta   90.00
_cell.angle_gamma   90.00
#
_symmetry.space_group_name_H-M   'P 1'
#
loop_
_entity.id
_entity.type
_entity.pdbx_description
1 polymer ?
#
loop_
_entity_poly.entity_id
_entity_poly.type
_entity_poly.pdbx_seq_one_letter_code
_entity_poly.pdbx_strand_id
1 'polypeptide(L)'
;MEERRTIYLCLAHMSEAGLEQKYVKEAFDTNWVVPMGPNVNAFEDELTRFVASKASPKSSPEGKDLGVHTADPMWYGMLKEFAEENRKNPTEAESVLWNALKAKGAGLKFRRQHIIEDFIVDFYCNEKKLTVELDGGYHRVPEQMKSDAERTARLKELGYTELRFTNEQVLGDIDNVIKEILASPKSSPEGKDLLTDSNGDGKSLPSGGDLEEAHRVVCLSAGTAAVHLALIGCGVKAGDEVLVQSFTFCASSHPITYLGAKPVFVGSEGETWNMDPALLEKAILDRKEKTGKYPKAIVPVALYGMPYRIDEIMAIANKYGIPVVDDAAEGMGSRFDGKVLGTFGKYGVLSFNGNKMITTSGGGALICNGASPKSSPEGKDLQDGKPLPSGGGLEEASRLANEIMWYATQARDAYPYYQHTAIGYNYRMSNVCAGIGRGQMTVLNDHIAHHKHVQKLYEELLKDVPGVHIHKQPADPRYDANFWLCAATLDADVKIQGQENAYKEVIKTAVGGAAGVIHAVDSATTDCQPNENVEALRVFMLAKKVECRPVWKPMHKQPVYEGAPVYTNGVEEDLFKVGFCLPARPYVSDDDVRYIVDCIKEAIVR
;
A
#
# COMPACT_ATOMS: atom_id res chain seq x y z
N MET A 1 26.03 -2.02 34.71
CA MET A 1 25.53 -1.32 33.51
C MET A 1 24.72 -2.33 32.75
N GLU A 2 23.43 -2.10 32.60
CA GLU A 2 22.62 -2.94 31.72
C GLU A 2 23.19 -2.91 30.28
N GLU A 3 23.30 -4.06 29.67
CA GLU A 3 23.86 -4.18 28.35
C GLU A 3 22.89 -3.56 27.34
N ARG A 4 23.31 -2.50 26.60
CA ARG A 4 22.45 -1.82 25.64
C ARG A 4 21.95 -2.81 24.57
N ARG A 5 20.66 -2.75 24.25
CA ARG A 5 20.06 -3.51 23.14
C ARG A 5 20.67 -3.07 21.79
N THR A 6 20.66 -3.97 20.81
CA THR A 6 21.02 -3.61 19.45
C THR A 6 19.92 -2.75 18.82
N ILE A 7 20.31 -1.63 18.22
CA ILE A 7 19.44 -0.75 17.44
C ILE A 7 19.57 -1.17 15.98
N TYR A 8 18.55 -1.87 15.47
CA TYR A 8 18.52 -2.37 14.10
C TYR A 8 18.10 -1.28 13.11
N LEU A 9 18.59 -1.35 11.87
CA LEU A 9 18.26 -0.40 10.82
C LEU A 9 16.75 -0.47 10.45
N CYS A 10 16.21 -1.67 10.30
CA CYS A 10 14.84 -1.89 9.83
C CYS A 10 14.23 -3.18 10.42
N LEU A 11 13.83 -3.12 11.68
CA LEU A 11 13.06 -4.19 12.34
C LEU A 11 11.56 -3.85 12.27
N ALA A 12 10.71 -4.85 11.99
CA ALA A 12 9.25 -4.68 12.01
C ALA A 12 8.75 -4.32 13.43
N HIS A 13 7.68 -3.55 13.49
CA HIS A 13 7.01 -3.18 14.74
C HIS A 13 5.51 -3.49 14.62
N MET A 14 4.97 -4.23 15.59
CA MET A 14 3.56 -4.62 15.61
C MET A 14 2.71 -3.57 16.35
N SER A 15 1.40 -3.56 16.10
CA SER A 15 0.49 -2.70 16.83
C SER A 15 0.39 -3.10 18.31
N GLU A 16 0.29 -2.11 19.20
CA GLU A 16 0.09 -2.37 20.63
C GLU A 16 -1.27 -3.01 20.92
N ALA A 17 -2.25 -2.78 20.05
CA ALA A 17 -3.60 -3.32 20.17
C ALA A 17 -3.71 -4.82 19.84
N GLY A 18 -2.63 -5.43 19.31
CA GLY A 18 -2.59 -6.86 18.97
C GLY A 18 -3.53 -7.28 17.84
N LEU A 19 -3.88 -6.35 16.95
CA LEU A 19 -4.84 -6.62 15.87
C LEU A 19 -4.30 -7.61 14.84
N GLU A 20 -2.98 -7.64 14.61
CA GLU A 20 -2.33 -8.64 13.76
C GLU A 20 -2.62 -10.06 14.27
N GLN A 21 -2.42 -10.29 15.58
CA GLN A 21 -2.69 -11.58 16.21
C GLN A 21 -4.16 -11.96 16.14
N LYS A 22 -5.07 -10.98 16.32
CA LYS A 22 -6.51 -11.19 16.21
C LYS A 22 -6.87 -11.69 14.81
N TYR A 23 -6.50 -10.99 13.75
CA TYR A 23 -6.84 -11.37 12.37
C TYR A 23 -6.16 -12.68 11.92
N VAL A 24 -4.94 -12.94 12.38
CA VAL A 24 -4.27 -14.24 12.15
C VAL A 24 -5.04 -15.35 12.85
N LYS A 25 -5.43 -15.16 14.11
CA LYS A 25 -6.22 -16.14 14.84
C LYS A 25 -7.57 -16.41 14.17
N GLU A 26 -8.27 -15.39 13.72
CA GLU A 26 -9.52 -15.54 12.96
C GLU A 26 -9.35 -16.41 11.71
N ALA A 27 -8.24 -16.23 10.97
CA ALA A 27 -7.94 -17.06 9.81
C ALA A 27 -7.79 -18.55 10.17
N PHE A 28 -7.16 -18.86 11.32
CA PHE A 28 -7.03 -20.23 11.81
C PHE A 28 -8.36 -20.78 12.33
N ASP A 29 -9.10 -20.01 13.12
CA ASP A 29 -10.38 -20.44 13.71
C ASP A 29 -11.42 -20.76 12.63
N THR A 30 -11.37 -20.05 11.51
CA THR A 30 -12.30 -20.22 10.38
C THR A 30 -11.75 -21.09 9.25
N ASN A 31 -10.55 -21.69 9.40
CA ASN A 31 -9.85 -22.48 8.39
C ASN A 31 -9.51 -21.75 7.07
N TRP A 32 -9.49 -20.43 7.07
CA TRP A 32 -9.06 -19.61 5.93
C TRP A 32 -7.54 -19.45 5.86
N VAL A 33 -6.80 -20.55 5.95
CA VAL A 33 -5.32 -20.57 5.84
C VAL A 33 -4.93 -20.90 4.40
N VAL A 34 -5.32 -20.06 3.47
CA VAL A 34 -5.18 -20.22 2.01
C VAL A 34 -4.89 -18.86 1.35
N PRO A 35 -4.45 -18.81 0.07
CA PRO A 35 -4.16 -17.55 -0.64
C PRO A 35 -5.44 -16.84 -1.16
N MET A 36 -6.48 -16.86 -0.38
CA MET A 36 -7.76 -16.17 -0.56
C MET A 36 -8.47 -16.10 0.79
N GLY A 37 -9.46 -15.24 0.93
CA GLY A 37 -10.29 -15.19 2.14
C GLY A 37 -10.58 -13.77 2.63
N PRO A 38 -11.31 -13.66 3.74
CA PRO A 38 -11.81 -12.38 4.24
C PRO A 38 -10.72 -11.32 4.48
N ASN A 39 -9.57 -11.73 5.03
CA ASN A 39 -8.49 -10.78 5.30
C ASN A 39 -7.86 -10.23 4.02
N VAL A 40 -7.70 -11.07 2.98
CA VAL A 40 -7.14 -10.60 1.70
C VAL A 40 -8.08 -9.58 1.07
N ASN A 41 -9.38 -9.88 1.01
CA ASN A 41 -10.37 -8.98 0.43
C ASN A 41 -10.45 -7.66 1.20
N ALA A 42 -10.52 -7.73 2.54
CA ALA A 42 -10.55 -6.54 3.38
C ALA A 42 -9.27 -5.70 3.26
N PHE A 43 -8.10 -6.34 3.18
CA PHE A 43 -6.84 -5.64 3.02
C PHE A 43 -6.73 -4.95 1.65
N GLU A 44 -7.18 -5.59 0.57
CA GLU A 44 -7.29 -4.98 -0.77
C GLU A 44 -8.21 -3.74 -0.76
N ASP A 45 -9.35 -3.81 -0.05
CA ASP A 45 -10.27 -2.68 0.10
C ASP A 45 -9.68 -1.55 0.97
N GLU A 46 -9.00 -1.89 2.07
CA GLU A 46 -8.33 -0.93 2.94
C GLU A 46 -7.22 -0.19 2.19
N LEU A 47 -6.40 -0.91 1.43
CA LEU A 47 -5.37 -0.33 0.57
C LEU A 47 -5.96 0.52 -0.56
N THR A 48 -7.02 0.06 -1.22
CA THR A 48 -7.70 0.81 -2.28
C THR A 48 -8.22 2.15 -1.75
N ARG A 49 -8.83 2.17 -0.56
CA ARG A 49 -9.27 3.42 0.10
C ARG A 49 -8.10 4.31 0.50
N PHE A 50 -7.02 3.72 0.99
CA PHE A 50 -5.83 4.47 1.38
C PHE A 50 -5.18 5.17 0.18
N VAL A 51 -4.97 4.48 -0.94
CA VAL A 51 -4.33 5.08 -2.12
C VAL A 51 -5.21 6.12 -2.80
N ALA A 52 -6.52 6.00 -2.72
CA ALA A 52 -7.47 6.99 -3.23
C ALA A 52 -7.61 8.23 -2.32
N SER A 53 -7.04 8.21 -1.10
CA SER A 53 -7.16 9.32 -0.16
C SER A 53 -6.29 10.51 -0.57
N LYS A 54 -6.89 11.69 -0.70
CA LYS A 54 -6.15 12.96 -0.84
C LYS A 54 -5.71 13.45 0.55
N ALA A 55 -4.52 14.02 0.65
CA ALA A 55 -4.09 14.67 1.88
C ALA A 55 -5.02 15.85 2.18
N SER A 56 -5.60 15.89 3.38
CA SER A 56 -6.27 17.12 3.85
C SER A 56 -5.20 18.18 4.08
N PRO A 57 -5.38 19.44 3.66
CA PRO A 57 -4.39 20.51 3.81
C PRO A 57 -4.04 20.87 5.26
N LYS A 58 -4.62 20.21 6.24
CA LYS A 58 -4.29 20.32 7.67
C LYS A 58 -4.53 18.98 8.33
N SER A 59 -3.49 18.33 8.77
CA SER A 59 -3.55 17.20 9.68
C SER A 59 -4.15 17.67 11.01
N SER A 60 -5.38 17.32 11.26
CA SER A 60 -5.98 17.31 12.58
C SER A 60 -5.99 15.86 13.05
N PRO A 61 -5.52 15.53 14.26
CA PRO A 61 -5.57 14.19 14.80
C PRO A 61 -6.95 13.94 15.41
N GLU A 62 -7.96 13.81 14.58
CA GLU A 62 -9.28 13.38 15.04
C GLU A 62 -9.91 12.53 13.93
N GLY A 63 -10.06 11.24 14.26
CA GLY A 63 -10.76 10.28 13.44
C GLY A 63 -12.18 10.74 13.13
N LYS A 64 -12.42 11.18 11.89
CA LYS A 64 -13.76 11.36 11.35
C LYS A 64 -14.19 10.09 10.64
N ASP A 65 -15.25 9.56 11.19
CA ASP A 65 -16.17 8.52 10.75
C ASP A 65 -16.16 8.30 9.23
N LEU A 66 -15.38 7.30 8.78
CA LEU A 66 -15.50 6.72 7.45
C LEU A 66 -16.79 5.89 7.47
N GLY A 67 -17.70 6.18 6.56
CA GLY A 67 -19.03 5.59 6.49
C GLY A 67 -19.01 4.09 6.79
N VAL A 68 -19.77 3.71 7.82
CA VAL A 68 -19.85 2.35 8.35
C VAL A 68 -20.30 1.41 7.23
N HIS A 69 -19.37 0.63 6.66
CA HIS A 69 -19.69 -0.56 5.90
C HIS A 69 -20.11 -1.63 6.90
N THR A 70 -21.39 -1.92 6.95
CA THR A 70 -21.97 -2.91 7.86
C THR A 70 -21.88 -4.34 7.32
N ALA A 71 -21.57 -4.51 6.04
CA ALA A 71 -21.53 -5.79 5.35
C ALA A 71 -20.15 -6.46 5.40
N ASP A 72 -20.11 -7.78 5.60
CA ASP A 72 -18.93 -8.59 5.39
C ASP A 72 -18.60 -8.63 3.88
N PRO A 73 -17.38 -8.20 3.46
CA PRO A 73 -17.01 -8.18 2.05
C PRO A 73 -17.10 -9.54 1.34
N MET A 74 -16.94 -10.63 2.07
CA MET A 74 -16.99 -11.99 1.52
C MET A 74 -18.37 -12.35 0.98
N TRP A 75 -19.42 -11.95 1.71
CA TRP A 75 -20.82 -12.25 1.36
C TRP A 75 -21.48 -11.15 0.56
N TYR A 76 -20.87 -9.95 0.52
CA TYR A 76 -21.49 -8.76 -0.05
C TYR A 76 -21.90 -8.94 -1.51
N GLY A 77 -21.06 -9.56 -2.35
CA GLY A 77 -21.39 -9.79 -3.76
C GLY A 77 -22.65 -10.64 -3.95
N MET A 78 -22.72 -11.78 -3.26
CA MET A 78 -23.84 -12.70 -3.30
C MET A 78 -25.06 -12.12 -2.60
N LEU A 79 -24.89 -11.55 -1.42
CA LEU A 79 -25.98 -10.94 -0.65
C LEU A 79 -26.53 -9.68 -1.34
N LYS A 80 -25.72 -8.96 -2.10
CA LYS A 80 -26.15 -7.82 -2.89
C LYS A 80 -27.16 -8.23 -3.96
N GLU A 81 -26.92 -9.32 -4.66
CA GLU A 81 -27.85 -9.85 -5.65
C GLU A 81 -29.19 -10.25 -4.99
N PHE A 82 -29.15 -10.96 -3.87
CA PHE A 82 -30.34 -11.30 -3.08
C PHE A 82 -31.06 -10.06 -2.53
N ALA A 83 -30.31 -9.09 -1.99
CA ALA A 83 -30.88 -7.83 -1.51
C ALA A 83 -31.54 -7.02 -2.64
N GLU A 84 -30.98 -7.05 -3.86
CA GLU A 84 -31.56 -6.40 -5.03
C GLU A 84 -32.81 -7.14 -5.51
N GLU A 85 -32.84 -8.45 -5.46
CA GLU A 85 -34.00 -9.26 -5.80
C GLU A 85 -35.14 -9.05 -4.81
N ASN A 86 -34.85 -9.07 -3.50
CA ASN A 86 -35.82 -8.77 -2.44
C ASN A 86 -36.40 -7.34 -2.57
N ARG A 87 -35.56 -6.36 -2.95
CA ARG A 87 -36.05 -4.98 -3.20
C ARG A 87 -37.00 -4.91 -4.39
N LYS A 88 -36.84 -5.77 -5.40
CA LYS A 88 -37.72 -5.83 -6.58
C LYS A 88 -39.04 -6.57 -6.28
N ASN A 89 -39.00 -7.54 -5.35
CA ASN A 89 -40.10 -8.41 -5.03
C ASN A 89 -40.48 -8.34 -3.51
N PRO A 90 -40.78 -7.14 -2.96
CA PRO A 90 -41.11 -6.99 -1.55
C PRO A 90 -42.43 -7.64 -1.23
N THR A 91 -42.58 -8.13 -0.01
CA THR A 91 -43.89 -8.56 0.53
C THR A 91 -44.82 -7.36 0.69
N GLU A 92 -46.13 -7.62 0.87
CA GLU A 92 -47.12 -6.56 1.11
C GLU A 92 -46.77 -5.75 2.37
N ALA A 93 -46.41 -6.42 3.46
CA ALA A 93 -46.04 -5.78 4.73
C ALA A 93 -44.78 -4.95 4.59
N GLU A 94 -43.73 -5.45 3.90
CA GLU A 94 -42.52 -4.66 3.59
C GLU A 94 -42.84 -3.40 2.76
N SER A 95 -43.76 -3.54 1.81
CA SER A 95 -44.17 -2.40 0.95
C SER A 95 -44.91 -1.34 1.75
N VAL A 96 -45.79 -1.74 2.67
CA VAL A 96 -46.54 -0.83 3.56
C VAL A 96 -45.59 -0.10 4.51
N LEU A 97 -44.70 -0.84 5.19
CA LEU A 97 -43.75 -0.26 6.13
C LEU A 97 -42.73 0.65 5.41
N TRP A 98 -42.24 0.25 4.23
CA TRP A 98 -41.35 1.10 3.43
C TRP A 98 -41.99 2.43 3.01
N ASN A 99 -43.26 2.41 2.62
CA ASN A 99 -43.97 3.63 2.26
C ASN A 99 -44.09 4.60 3.45
N ALA A 100 -44.19 4.10 4.67
CA ALA A 100 -44.21 4.91 5.88
C ALA A 100 -42.79 5.42 6.28
N LEU A 101 -41.74 4.63 6.05
CA LEU A 101 -40.36 4.98 6.44
C LEU A 101 -39.56 5.78 5.39
N LYS A 102 -39.90 5.66 4.10
CA LYS A 102 -39.16 6.30 3.02
C LYS A 102 -39.19 7.83 3.08
N ALA A 103 -38.22 8.49 2.48
CA ALA A 103 -38.14 9.95 2.37
C ALA A 103 -38.21 10.68 3.72
N LYS A 104 -37.69 10.06 4.80
CA LYS A 104 -37.77 10.57 6.18
C LYS A 104 -39.22 10.75 6.69
N GLY A 105 -40.15 9.96 6.19
CA GLY A 105 -41.56 9.95 6.66
C GLY A 105 -41.69 9.79 8.17
N ALA A 106 -40.78 9.02 8.79
CA ALA A 106 -40.68 8.84 10.24
C ALA A 106 -39.66 9.78 10.93
N GLY A 107 -39.17 10.84 10.27
CA GLY A 107 -38.15 11.75 10.79
C GLY A 107 -36.71 11.20 10.78
N LEU A 108 -36.51 9.94 10.42
CA LEU A 108 -35.23 9.23 10.38
C LEU A 108 -34.97 8.66 8.98
N LYS A 109 -33.68 8.43 8.64
CA LYS A 109 -33.30 7.84 7.36
C LYS A 109 -33.20 6.33 7.46
N PHE A 110 -34.10 5.60 6.80
CA PHE A 110 -34.04 4.15 6.69
C PHE A 110 -33.50 3.68 5.34
N ARG A 111 -32.88 2.51 5.36
CA ARG A 111 -32.51 1.73 4.18
C ARG A 111 -33.24 0.40 4.23
N ARG A 112 -33.69 -0.14 3.10
CA ARG A 112 -34.31 -1.48 3.05
C ARG A 112 -33.35 -2.50 2.49
N GLN A 113 -33.51 -3.75 2.90
CA GLN A 113 -32.71 -4.88 2.48
C GLN A 113 -31.21 -4.53 2.59
N HIS A 114 -30.81 -4.12 3.81
CA HIS A 114 -29.48 -3.66 4.10
C HIS A 114 -28.62 -4.81 4.62
N ILE A 115 -27.37 -4.90 4.12
CA ILE A 115 -26.47 -5.98 4.47
C ILE A 115 -25.65 -5.56 5.71
N ILE A 116 -25.68 -6.40 6.75
CA ILE A 116 -24.85 -6.26 7.97
C ILE A 116 -24.10 -7.58 8.14
N GLU A 117 -22.78 -7.57 8.12
CA GLU A 117 -21.92 -8.76 8.04
C GLU A 117 -22.41 -9.73 6.93
N ASP A 118 -22.90 -10.90 7.31
CA ASP A 118 -23.45 -11.94 6.43
C ASP A 118 -24.97 -12.02 6.43
N PHE A 119 -25.66 -11.01 6.99
CA PHE A 119 -27.13 -10.94 7.09
C PHE A 119 -27.71 -9.85 6.20
N ILE A 120 -28.88 -10.09 5.63
CA ILE A 120 -29.71 -9.05 5.03
C ILE A 120 -30.81 -8.71 6.04
N VAL A 121 -30.89 -7.42 6.44
CA VAL A 121 -31.94 -6.92 7.32
C VAL A 121 -32.98 -6.17 6.51
N ASP A 122 -34.27 -6.35 6.83
CA ASP A 122 -35.37 -5.75 6.05
C ASP A 122 -35.27 -4.23 6.03
N PHE A 123 -35.09 -3.61 7.20
CA PHE A 123 -34.90 -2.16 7.31
C PHE A 123 -33.82 -1.82 8.34
N TYR A 124 -33.03 -0.78 8.00
CA TYR A 124 -31.91 -0.33 8.79
C TYR A 124 -31.88 1.19 8.95
N CYS A 125 -31.69 1.66 10.18
CA CYS A 125 -31.48 3.06 10.53
C CYS A 125 -30.12 3.26 11.20
N ASN A 126 -29.19 3.91 10.51
CA ASN A 126 -27.84 4.16 11.03
C ASN A 126 -27.84 5.13 12.22
N GLU A 127 -28.72 6.13 12.21
CA GLU A 127 -28.80 7.17 13.24
C GLU A 127 -29.15 6.63 14.63
N LYS A 128 -29.84 5.50 14.68
CA LYS A 128 -30.23 4.80 15.93
C LYS A 128 -29.51 3.47 16.13
N LYS A 129 -28.70 3.01 15.19
CA LYS A 129 -28.17 1.64 15.17
C LYS A 129 -29.31 0.61 15.31
N LEU A 130 -30.37 0.80 14.54
CA LEU A 130 -31.61 0.04 14.65
C LEU A 130 -31.83 -0.80 13.40
N THR A 131 -32.14 -2.07 13.59
CA THR A 131 -32.67 -2.97 12.55
C THR A 131 -34.14 -3.27 12.82
N VAL A 132 -34.91 -3.40 11.74
CA VAL A 132 -36.33 -3.82 11.83
C VAL A 132 -36.53 -4.99 10.88
N GLU A 133 -37.05 -6.07 11.40
CA GLU A 133 -37.35 -7.32 10.70
C GLU A 133 -38.85 -7.58 10.68
N LEU A 134 -39.34 -8.15 9.56
CA LEU A 134 -40.73 -8.54 9.41
C LEU A 134 -40.86 -10.07 9.37
N ASP A 135 -41.43 -10.63 10.42
CA ASP A 135 -41.61 -12.07 10.54
C ASP A 135 -42.84 -12.54 9.75
N GLY A 136 -42.62 -13.23 8.64
CA GLY A 136 -43.63 -14.02 7.95
C GLY A 136 -43.90 -15.35 8.68
N GLY A 137 -45.13 -15.87 8.66
CA GLY A 137 -45.58 -17.01 9.45
C GLY A 137 -44.87 -18.37 9.28
N TYR A 138 -43.67 -18.44 8.73
CA TYR A 138 -42.86 -19.65 8.47
C TYR A 138 -41.86 -20.02 9.57
N HIS A 139 -41.68 -19.22 10.63
CA HIS A 139 -40.61 -19.38 11.63
C HIS A 139 -40.94 -20.37 12.79
N ARG A 140 -41.56 -21.50 12.51
CA ARG A 140 -41.90 -22.49 13.57
C ARG A 140 -41.05 -23.77 13.53
N VAL A 141 -39.92 -23.81 12.82
CA VAL A 141 -39.03 -24.97 12.82
C VAL A 141 -37.89 -24.74 13.83
N PRO A 142 -37.61 -25.71 14.74
CA PRO A 142 -36.62 -25.54 15.83
C PRO A 142 -35.22 -25.15 15.37
N GLU A 143 -34.78 -25.58 14.20
CA GLU A 143 -33.46 -25.26 13.61
C GLU A 143 -33.36 -23.79 13.17
N GLN A 144 -34.47 -23.25 12.65
CA GLN A 144 -34.57 -21.85 12.22
C GLN A 144 -34.61 -20.88 13.41
N MET A 145 -35.31 -21.29 14.50
CA MET A 145 -35.32 -20.52 15.75
C MET A 145 -33.94 -20.41 16.41
N LYS A 146 -33.10 -21.43 16.26
CA LYS A 146 -31.71 -21.40 16.74
C LYS A 146 -30.84 -20.42 15.92
N SER A 147 -30.95 -20.46 14.60
CA SER A 147 -30.28 -19.54 13.69
C SER A 147 -30.70 -18.08 13.90
N ASP A 148 -32.00 -17.84 14.12
CA ASP A 148 -32.53 -16.50 14.40
C ASP A 148 -32.04 -15.95 15.74
N ALA A 149 -31.93 -16.81 16.78
CA ALA A 149 -31.39 -16.41 18.07
C ALA A 149 -29.89 -16.08 18.01
N GLU A 150 -29.10 -16.84 17.24
CA GLU A 150 -27.67 -16.58 17.01
C GLU A 150 -27.49 -15.27 16.24
N ARG A 151 -28.31 -15.01 15.23
CA ARG A 151 -28.33 -13.75 14.46
C ARG A 151 -28.65 -12.55 15.35
N THR A 152 -29.74 -12.63 16.16
CA THR A 152 -30.11 -11.56 17.09
C THR A 152 -29.01 -11.27 18.12
N ALA A 153 -28.39 -12.34 18.67
CA ALA A 153 -27.24 -12.19 19.57
C ALA A 153 -26.07 -11.47 18.89
N ARG A 154 -25.76 -11.82 17.64
CA ARG A 154 -24.69 -11.21 16.88
C ARG A 154 -24.95 -9.74 16.55
N LEU A 155 -26.15 -9.38 16.13
CA LEU A 155 -26.55 -7.99 15.90
C LEU A 155 -26.42 -7.15 17.18
N LYS A 156 -26.77 -7.73 18.34
CA LYS A 156 -26.60 -7.07 19.64
C LYS A 156 -25.14 -6.87 20.02
N GLU A 157 -24.27 -7.85 19.79
CA GLU A 157 -22.81 -7.72 19.97
C GLU A 157 -22.22 -6.61 19.12
N LEU A 158 -22.74 -6.41 17.91
CA LEU A 158 -22.36 -5.34 16.99
C LEU A 158 -22.94 -3.97 17.39
N GLY A 159 -23.68 -3.90 18.49
CA GLY A 159 -24.27 -2.68 19.03
C GLY A 159 -25.54 -2.25 18.32
N TYR A 160 -26.24 -3.16 17.64
CA TYR A 160 -27.54 -2.87 17.04
C TYR A 160 -28.67 -3.24 17.99
N THR A 161 -29.73 -2.46 17.94
CA THR A 161 -31.04 -2.82 18.52
C THR A 161 -31.90 -3.43 17.42
N GLU A 162 -32.44 -4.62 17.63
CA GLU A 162 -33.34 -5.27 16.68
C GLU A 162 -34.78 -5.14 17.16
N LEU A 163 -35.69 -4.69 16.28
CA LEU A 163 -37.14 -4.76 16.47
C LEU A 163 -37.70 -5.75 15.46
N ARG A 164 -38.63 -6.58 15.91
CA ARG A 164 -39.32 -7.56 15.07
C ARG A 164 -40.82 -7.32 15.14
N PHE A 165 -41.46 -7.31 13.97
CA PHE A 165 -42.93 -7.18 13.84
C PHE A 165 -43.46 -8.29 12.95
N THR A 166 -44.65 -8.79 13.26
CA THR A 166 -45.30 -9.71 12.33
C THR A 166 -45.94 -8.95 11.17
N ASN A 167 -46.18 -9.65 10.06
CA ASN A 167 -46.89 -9.08 8.94
C ASN A 167 -48.27 -8.54 9.33
N GLU A 168 -48.98 -9.24 10.24
CA GLU A 168 -50.31 -8.85 10.74
C GLU A 168 -50.24 -7.53 11.53
N GLN A 169 -49.19 -7.31 12.32
CA GLN A 169 -49.01 -6.06 13.07
C GLN A 169 -48.81 -4.89 12.11
N VAL A 170 -47.98 -5.05 11.06
CA VAL A 170 -47.72 -4.00 10.08
C VAL A 170 -48.94 -3.68 9.24
N LEU A 171 -49.69 -4.71 8.81
CA LEU A 171 -50.90 -4.53 7.98
C LEU A 171 -52.12 -4.06 8.78
N GLY A 172 -52.15 -4.41 10.09
CA GLY A 172 -53.29 -4.07 10.96
C GLY A 172 -53.19 -2.71 11.64
N ASP A 173 -51.97 -2.29 12.05
CA ASP A 173 -51.75 -1.03 12.79
C ASP A 173 -50.38 -0.44 12.53
N ILE A 174 -50.18 0.10 11.35
CA ILE A 174 -48.91 0.71 10.89
C ILE A 174 -48.50 1.91 11.76
N ASP A 175 -49.48 2.67 12.31
CA ASP A 175 -49.19 3.86 13.10
C ASP A 175 -48.56 3.48 14.44
N ASN A 176 -48.97 2.38 15.06
CA ASN A 176 -48.37 1.88 16.28
C ASN A 176 -46.95 1.32 16.01
N VAL A 177 -46.76 0.59 14.91
CA VAL A 177 -45.45 0.09 14.48
C VAL A 177 -44.47 1.25 14.30
N ILE A 178 -44.83 2.31 13.61
CA ILE A 178 -44.01 3.50 13.45
C ILE A 178 -43.71 4.16 14.79
N LYS A 179 -44.68 4.26 15.69
CA LYS A 179 -44.47 4.82 17.01
C LYS A 179 -43.48 4.03 17.84
N GLU A 180 -43.49 2.70 17.79
CA GLU A 180 -42.52 1.83 18.47
C GLU A 180 -41.12 1.99 17.86
N ILE A 181 -40.99 2.04 16.55
CA ILE A 181 -39.72 2.29 15.85
C ILE A 181 -39.13 3.64 16.27
N LEU A 182 -39.94 4.68 16.37
CA LEU A 182 -39.50 6.02 16.77
C LEU A 182 -39.18 6.11 18.27
N ALA A 183 -39.87 5.36 19.13
CA ALA A 183 -39.63 5.33 20.57
C ALA A 183 -38.40 4.50 20.96
N SER A 184 -37.85 3.67 20.07
CA SER A 184 -36.68 2.84 20.34
C SER A 184 -35.48 3.72 20.76
N PRO A 185 -34.84 3.42 21.92
CA PRO A 185 -33.69 4.19 22.39
C PRO A 185 -32.48 4.05 21.42
N LYS A 186 -31.59 5.05 21.39
CA LYS A 186 -30.27 4.86 20.78
C LYS A 186 -29.56 3.78 21.60
N SER A 187 -29.04 2.75 20.95
CA SER A 187 -28.20 1.78 21.62
C SER A 187 -26.91 2.49 22.10
N SER A 188 -26.67 2.49 23.42
CA SER A 188 -25.41 2.86 24.01
C SER A 188 -24.55 1.62 24.09
N PRO A 189 -23.29 1.65 23.60
CA PRO A 189 -22.31 0.67 24.03
C PRO A 189 -22.03 0.93 25.52
N GLU A 190 -22.15 -0.04 26.38
CA GLU A 190 -21.56 0.02 27.72
C GLU A 190 -20.04 0.06 27.55
N GLY A 191 -19.45 1.23 27.74
CA GLY A 191 -18.01 1.41 27.76
C GLY A 191 -17.53 2.74 27.19
N LYS A 192 -17.52 3.77 28.05
CA LYS A 192 -16.81 5.07 27.95
C LYS A 192 -17.39 6.11 26.99
N ASP A 193 -18.05 7.07 27.64
CA ASP A 193 -18.25 8.44 27.15
C ASP A 193 -16.94 9.07 26.67
N LEU A 194 -16.91 9.58 25.44
CA LEU A 194 -16.09 10.70 25.04
C LEU A 194 -16.84 11.56 24.01
N LEU A 195 -17.34 12.69 24.56
CA LEU A 195 -17.53 13.99 23.93
C LEU A 195 -18.60 14.16 22.85
N THR A 196 -19.67 14.75 23.31
CA THR A 196 -20.58 15.60 22.53
C THR A 196 -19.82 16.85 22.08
N ASP A 197 -19.85 17.18 20.80
CA ASP A 197 -19.88 18.56 20.36
C ASP A 197 -20.84 18.75 19.20
N SER A 198 -21.78 19.64 19.49
CA SER A 198 -22.75 20.24 18.60
C SER A 198 -22.05 21.25 17.70
N ASN A 199 -22.15 21.08 16.38
CA ASN A 199 -22.47 22.21 15.50
C ASN A 199 -22.83 21.69 14.11
N GLY A 200 -24.01 22.04 13.70
CA GLY A 200 -24.54 21.73 12.39
C GLY A 200 -23.85 22.52 11.29
N ASP A 201 -23.62 21.83 10.21
CA ASP A 201 -23.83 22.37 8.86
C ASP A 201 -24.00 21.18 7.90
N GLY A 202 -25.25 21.00 7.49
CA GLY A 202 -25.63 20.00 6.50
C GLY A 202 -25.07 20.35 5.14
N LYS A 203 -23.94 19.73 4.79
CA LYS A 203 -23.56 19.50 3.40
C LYS A 203 -23.53 18.01 3.15
N SER A 204 -24.49 17.55 2.39
CA SER A 204 -24.53 16.22 1.79
C SER A 204 -23.18 15.95 1.11
N LEU A 205 -22.58 14.78 1.42
CA LEU A 205 -21.47 14.25 0.63
C LEU A 205 -21.92 14.15 -0.84
N PRO A 206 -21.08 14.53 -1.81
CA PRO A 206 -21.42 14.44 -3.21
C PRO A 206 -21.73 12.99 -3.58
N SER A 207 -22.90 12.76 -4.09
CA SER A 207 -23.27 11.55 -4.80
C SER A 207 -22.42 11.45 -6.06
N GLY A 208 -21.51 10.48 -6.15
CA GLY A 208 -21.04 9.87 -7.40
C GLY A 208 -20.49 10.78 -8.50
N GLY A 209 -19.79 11.88 -8.20
CA GLY A 209 -19.44 12.87 -9.22
C GLY A 209 -17.97 13.26 -9.37
N ASP A 210 -17.07 12.92 -8.45
CA ASP A 210 -15.68 13.41 -8.50
C ASP A 210 -14.63 12.35 -8.11
N LEU A 211 -14.79 11.09 -8.54
CA LEU A 211 -13.69 10.15 -8.60
C LEU A 211 -12.97 10.30 -9.94
N GLU A 212 -12.22 11.40 -10.11
CA GLU A 212 -11.40 11.64 -11.31
C GLU A 212 -10.31 10.57 -11.50
N GLU A 213 -9.95 9.82 -10.47
CA GLU A 213 -8.96 8.73 -10.52
C GLU A 213 -9.51 7.52 -9.78
N ALA A 214 -9.66 6.42 -10.49
CA ALA A 214 -10.09 5.16 -9.91
C ALA A 214 -8.92 4.19 -9.79
N HIS A 215 -8.80 3.57 -8.62
CA HIS A 215 -7.76 2.60 -8.32
C HIS A 215 -8.37 1.27 -7.90
N ARG A 216 -7.67 0.17 -8.18
CA ARG A 216 -7.91 -1.16 -7.60
C ARG A 216 -6.58 -1.73 -7.14
N VAL A 217 -6.58 -2.38 -6.00
CA VAL A 217 -5.38 -3.01 -5.44
C VAL A 217 -5.52 -4.51 -5.46
N VAL A 218 -4.46 -5.20 -5.87
CA VAL A 218 -4.34 -6.66 -5.87
C VAL A 218 -3.20 -7.04 -4.93
N CYS A 219 -3.51 -7.74 -3.84
CA CYS A 219 -2.52 -8.20 -2.86
C CYS A 219 -1.76 -9.44 -3.36
N LEU A 220 -0.43 -9.37 -3.31
CA LEU A 220 0.49 -10.34 -3.87
C LEU A 220 1.49 -10.86 -2.83
N SER A 221 2.17 -11.94 -3.15
CA SER A 221 3.15 -12.60 -2.28
C SER A 221 4.42 -11.80 -2.03
N ALA A 222 4.74 -10.82 -2.86
CA ALA A 222 5.92 -9.95 -2.73
C ALA A 222 5.80 -8.69 -3.60
N GLY A 223 6.52 -7.62 -3.27
CA GLY A 223 6.69 -6.47 -4.16
C GLY A 223 7.35 -6.85 -5.50
N THR A 224 8.31 -7.79 -5.48
CA THR A 224 8.91 -8.34 -6.71
C THR A 224 7.88 -8.99 -7.63
N ALA A 225 6.89 -9.70 -7.08
CA ALA A 225 5.78 -10.26 -7.84
C ALA A 225 4.89 -9.16 -8.44
N ALA A 226 4.71 -8.05 -7.72
CA ALA A 226 3.97 -6.89 -8.21
C ALA A 226 4.69 -6.23 -9.40
N VAL A 227 6.01 -5.98 -9.32
CA VAL A 227 6.79 -5.47 -10.47
C VAL A 227 6.68 -6.41 -11.66
N HIS A 228 6.82 -7.73 -11.45
CA HIS A 228 6.75 -8.73 -12.51
C HIS A 228 5.40 -8.69 -13.24
N LEU A 229 4.30 -8.73 -12.50
CA LEU A 229 2.96 -8.67 -13.09
C LEU A 229 2.65 -7.32 -13.73
N ALA A 230 3.16 -6.20 -13.17
CA ALA A 230 3.04 -4.88 -13.79
C ALA A 230 3.68 -4.84 -15.18
N LEU A 231 4.88 -5.41 -15.31
CA LEU A 231 5.59 -5.49 -16.59
C LEU A 231 4.83 -6.36 -17.60
N ILE A 232 4.24 -7.49 -17.17
CA ILE A 232 3.35 -8.30 -18.01
C ILE A 232 2.15 -7.46 -18.46
N GLY A 233 1.49 -6.75 -17.54
CA GLY A 233 0.36 -5.86 -17.83
C GLY A 233 0.72 -4.65 -18.73
N CYS A 234 2.01 -4.26 -18.77
CA CYS A 234 2.55 -3.32 -19.76
C CYS A 234 2.87 -4.00 -21.12
N GLY A 235 2.68 -5.30 -21.21
CA GLY A 235 2.93 -6.08 -22.44
C GLY A 235 4.42 -6.29 -22.75
N VAL A 236 5.29 -6.29 -21.73
CA VAL A 236 6.71 -6.60 -21.87
C VAL A 236 6.91 -8.06 -22.22
N LYS A 237 7.76 -8.33 -23.21
CA LYS A 237 8.07 -9.66 -23.72
C LYS A 237 9.58 -9.85 -23.91
N ALA A 238 9.98 -11.08 -24.14
CA ALA A 238 11.37 -11.40 -24.41
C ALA A 238 11.92 -10.56 -25.58
N GLY A 239 13.09 -9.97 -25.37
CA GLY A 239 13.76 -9.10 -26.32
C GLY A 239 13.33 -7.61 -26.27
N ASP A 240 12.29 -7.25 -25.53
CA ASP A 240 11.95 -5.85 -25.25
C ASP A 240 12.98 -5.20 -24.31
N GLU A 241 13.01 -3.87 -24.29
CA GLU A 241 13.80 -3.09 -23.36
C GLU A 241 12.89 -2.35 -22.37
N VAL A 242 13.32 -2.27 -21.11
CA VAL A 242 12.63 -1.54 -20.04
C VAL A 242 13.60 -0.58 -19.39
N LEU A 243 13.24 0.71 -19.34
CA LEU A 243 13.99 1.73 -18.63
C LEU A 243 13.73 1.60 -17.13
N VAL A 244 14.79 1.48 -16.34
CA VAL A 244 14.68 1.30 -14.89
C VAL A 244 15.72 2.16 -14.17
N GLN A 245 15.32 2.74 -13.05
CA GLN A 245 16.24 3.48 -12.18
C GLN A 245 17.40 2.59 -11.76
N SER A 246 18.64 3.10 -11.88
CA SER A 246 19.83 2.36 -11.49
C SER A 246 20.07 2.33 -9.99
N PHE A 247 19.80 3.44 -9.31
CA PHE A 247 19.96 3.55 -7.87
C PHE A 247 18.70 3.02 -7.16
N THR A 248 18.65 1.70 -7.01
CA THR A 248 17.49 0.99 -6.43
C THR A 248 17.87 -0.38 -5.90
N PHE A 249 16.92 -1.01 -5.22
CA PHE A 249 16.99 -2.43 -4.87
C PHE A 249 16.73 -3.32 -6.10
N CYS A 250 17.32 -4.51 -6.11
CA CYS A 250 17.29 -5.40 -7.28
C CYS A 250 15.87 -5.84 -7.72
N ALA A 251 14.88 -5.75 -6.83
CA ALA A 251 13.50 -6.13 -7.15
C ALA A 251 12.84 -5.27 -8.23
N SER A 252 13.33 -4.05 -8.48
CA SER A 252 12.86 -3.20 -9.58
C SER A 252 13.36 -3.68 -10.95
N SER A 253 14.53 -4.34 -11.02
CA SER A 253 15.20 -4.72 -12.26
C SER A 253 15.17 -6.22 -12.58
N HIS A 254 15.27 -7.11 -11.57
CA HIS A 254 15.27 -8.56 -11.79
C HIS A 254 14.04 -9.06 -12.54
N PRO A 255 12.79 -8.59 -12.27
CA PRO A 255 11.61 -9.04 -12.99
C PRO A 255 11.64 -8.75 -14.49
N ILE A 256 12.40 -7.76 -14.94
CA ILE A 256 12.63 -7.49 -16.38
C ILE A 256 13.30 -8.71 -17.02
N THR A 257 14.34 -9.25 -16.35
CA THR A 257 15.07 -10.42 -16.85
C THR A 257 14.26 -11.70 -16.77
N TYR A 258 13.30 -11.82 -15.81
CA TYR A 258 12.40 -12.98 -15.74
C TYR A 258 11.56 -13.13 -17.02
N LEU A 259 11.24 -12.01 -17.67
CA LEU A 259 10.49 -11.97 -18.94
C LEU A 259 11.38 -12.14 -20.18
N GLY A 260 12.69 -12.32 -20.01
CA GLY A 260 13.66 -12.33 -21.12
C GLY A 260 13.84 -10.95 -21.76
N ALA A 261 13.36 -9.88 -21.12
CA ALA A 261 13.56 -8.50 -21.52
C ALA A 261 14.92 -7.97 -20.99
N LYS A 262 15.36 -6.82 -21.50
CA LYS A 262 16.64 -6.21 -21.14
C LYS A 262 16.41 -4.97 -20.29
N PRO A 263 16.99 -4.86 -19.09
CA PRO A 263 17.01 -3.61 -18.35
C PRO A 263 17.94 -2.61 -19.05
N VAL A 264 17.47 -1.37 -19.13
CA VAL A 264 18.24 -0.20 -19.56
C VAL A 264 18.29 0.73 -18.36
N PHE A 265 19.45 0.89 -17.78
CA PHE A 265 19.60 1.62 -16.52
C PHE A 265 19.66 3.13 -16.75
N VAL A 266 18.91 3.88 -15.94
CA VAL A 266 18.90 5.34 -15.94
C VAL A 266 19.43 5.81 -14.59
N GLY A 267 20.38 6.72 -14.62
CA GLY A 267 21.04 7.29 -13.45
C GLY A 267 20.17 8.27 -12.69
N SER A 268 20.73 8.82 -11.64
CA SER A 268 20.03 9.65 -10.67
C SER A 268 20.33 11.14 -10.85
N GLU A 269 19.41 11.98 -10.38
CA GLU A 269 19.67 13.39 -10.12
C GLU A 269 19.98 13.64 -8.63
N GLY A 270 20.62 14.78 -8.33
CA GLY A 270 21.26 15.00 -7.02
C GLY A 270 20.31 15.44 -5.90
N GLU A 271 19.08 15.89 -6.20
CA GLU A 271 18.18 16.45 -5.21
C GLU A 271 17.34 15.37 -4.51
N THR A 272 16.66 14.51 -5.28
CA THR A 272 15.85 13.42 -4.74
C THR A 272 16.58 12.07 -4.72
N TRP A 273 17.74 11.98 -5.38
CA TRP A 273 18.53 10.77 -5.64
C TRP A 273 17.81 9.75 -6.54
N ASN A 274 16.68 10.13 -7.12
CA ASN A 274 15.87 9.29 -7.98
C ASN A 274 16.23 9.49 -9.47
N MET A 275 15.47 8.82 -10.35
CA MET A 275 15.70 8.84 -11.80
C MET A 275 15.79 10.26 -12.37
N ASP A 276 16.85 10.53 -13.09
CA ASP A 276 17.09 11.82 -13.79
C ASP A 276 16.22 11.92 -15.06
N PRO A 277 15.30 12.91 -15.14
CA PRO A 277 14.44 13.08 -16.30
C PRO A 277 15.21 13.34 -17.61
N ALA A 278 16.33 14.07 -17.56
CA ALA A 278 17.11 14.37 -18.76
C ALA A 278 17.82 13.11 -19.28
N LEU A 279 18.36 12.28 -18.39
CA LEU A 279 18.92 10.98 -18.76
C LEU A 279 17.86 10.01 -19.26
N LEU A 280 16.64 10.05 -18.68
CA LEU A 280 15.52 9.25 -19.16
C LEU A 280 15.18 9.60 -20.61
N GLU A 281 14.98 10.87 -20.92
CA GLU A 281 14.65 11.29 -22.30
C GLU A 281 15.76 10.94 -23.29
N LYS A 282 17.01 11.17 -22.91
CA LYS A 282 18.19 10.75 -23.69
C LYS A 282 18.19 9.25 -23.96
N ALA A 283 17.90 8.43 -22.94
CA ALA A 283 17.83 6.98 -23.08
C ALA A 283 16.71 6.55 -24.05
N ILE A 284 15.52 7.13 -23.96
CA ILE A 284 14.39 6.85 -24.86
C ILE A 284 14.79 7.09 -26.32
N LEU A 285 15.38 8.23 -26.61
CA LEU A 285 15.74 8.63 -27.97
C LEU A 285 16.87 7.76 -28.54
N ASP A 286 17.93 7.54 -27.79
CA ASP A 286 19.06 6.73 -28.20
C ASP A 286 18.66 5.25 -28.38
N ARG A 287 17.82 4.69 -27.48
CA ARG A 287 17.33 3.31 -27.66
C ARG A 287 16.45 3.18 -28.88
N LYS A 288 15.58 4.16 -29.13
CA LYS A 288 14.76 4.20 -30.36
C LYS A 288 15.63 4.22 -31.62
N GLU A 289 16.70 5.00 -31.63
CA GLU A 289 17.62 5.05 -32.75
C GLU A 289 18.34 3.70 -32.97
N LYS A 290 18.90 3.12 -31.87
CA LYS A 290 19.68 1.89 -31.92
C LYS A 290 18.88 0.62 -32.19
N THR A 291 17.63 0.55 -31.71
CA THR A 291 16.82 -0.67 -31.78
C THR A 291 15.63 -0.58 -32.75
N GLY A 292 15.33 0.62 -33.25
CA GLY A 292 14.14 0.88 -34.08
C GLY A 292 12.82 0.91 -33.29
N LYS A 293 12.85 0.67 -31.96
CA LYS A 293 11.67 0.60 -31.08
C LYS A 293 11.84 1.47 -29.86
N TYR A 294 10.76 2.02 -29.33
CA TYR A 294 10.77 2.62 -27.99
C TYR A 294 10.85 1.52 -26.91
N PRO A 295 11.51 1.79 -25.78
CA PRO A 295 11.42 0.93 -24.60
C PRO A 295 9.96 0.69 -24.20
N LYS A 296 9.68 -0.50 -23.67
CA LYS A 296 8.29 -0.97 -23.47
C LYS A 296 7.66 -0.44 -22.17
N ALA A 297 8.46 -0.09 -21.18
CA ALA A 297 8.01 0.49 -19.90
C ALA A 297 9.13 1.33 -19.28
N ILE A 298 8.74 2.19 -18.33
CA ILE A 298 9.62 2.97 -17.45
C ILE A 298 9.31 2.58 -16.01
N VAL A 299 10.35 2.30 -15.21
CA VAL A 299 10.24 1.94 -13.79
C VAL A 299 11.05 2.95 -12.95
N PRO A 300 10.48 4.14 -12.64
CA PRO A 300 11.05 5.02 -11.63
C PRO A 300 10.78 4.43 -10.24
N VAL A 301 11.60 4.78 -9.26
CA VAL A 301 11.52 4.25 -7.89
C VAL A 301 11.46 5.40 -6.90
N ALA A 302 10.65 5.26 -5.86
CA ALA A 302 10.63 6.18 -4.72
C ALA A 302 11.68 5.75 -3.69
N LEU A 303 12.95 5.96 -4.01
CA LEU A 303 14.10 5.52 -3.22
C LEU A 303 14.03 6.07 -1.79
N TYR A 304 14.16 5.18 -0.78
CA TYR A 304 14.07 5.50 0.65
C TYR A 304 12.79 6.23 1.06
N GLY A 305 11.76 6.17 0.21
CA GLY A 305 10.48 6.84 0.45
C GLY A 305 10.40 8.25 -0.12
N MET A 306 11.44 8.73 -0.82
CA MET A 306 11.48 10.03 -1.45
C MET A 306 10.75 10.02 -2.80
N PRO A 307 9.74 10.88 -3.03
CA PRO A 307 9.14 11.02 -4.35
C PRO A 307 10.18 11.42 -5.40
N TYR A 308 10.13 10.78 -6.58
CA TYR A 308 10.93 11.20 -7.73
C TYR A 308 10.34 12.46 -8.39
N ARG A 309 10.97 13.03 -9.40
CA ARG A 309 10.46 14.18 -10.17
C ARG A 309 9.29 13.76 -11.05
N ILE A 310 8.14 13.55 -10.42
CA ILE A 310 6.95 12.88 -10.98
C ILE A 310 6.45 13.61 -12.22
N ASP A 311 6.26 14.93 -12.14
CA ASP A 311 5.73 15.73 -13.26
C ASP A 311 6.59 15.58 -14.51
N GLU A 312 7.93 15.66 -14.36
CA GLU A 312 8.87 15.59 -15.46
C GLU A 312 8.93 14.18 -16.06
N ILE A 313 9.00 13.15 -15.21
CA ILE A 313 9.00 11.74 -15.65
C ILE A 313 7.69 11.39 -16.37
N MET A 314 6.54 11.80 -15.82
CA MET A 314 5.23 11.53 -16.43
C MET A 314 5.04 12.32 -17.73
N ALA A 315 5.51 13.57 -17.80
CA ALA A 315 5.47 14.35 -19.03
C ALA A 315 6.28 13.68 -20.16
N ILE A 316 7.50 13.18 -19.86
CA ILE A 316 8.33 12.44 -20.80
C ILE A 316 7.65 11.13 -21.21
N ALA A 317 7.16 10.34 -20.26
CA ALA A 317 6.48 9.08 -20.52
C ALA A 317 5.27 9.26 -21.45
N ASN A 318 4.43 10.27 -21.17
CA ASN A 318 3.28 10.62 -21.99
C ASN A 318 3.67 11.09 -23.40
N LYS A 319 4.72 11.90 -23.52
CA LYS A 319 5.27 12.38 -24.82
C LYS A 319 5.61 11.23 -25.77
N TYR A 320 6.14 10.14 -25.24
CA TYR A 320 6.56 8.99 -26.04
C TYR A 320 5.59 7.81 -25.97
N GLY A 321 4.47 7.93 -25.24
CA GLY A 321 3.47 6.88 -25.10
C GLY A 321 3.98 5.61 -24.40
N ILE A 322 4.91 5.77 -23.44
CA ILE A 322 5.52 4.64 -22.71
C ILE A 322 4.87 4.52 -21.34
N PRO A 323 4.28 3.36 -20.98
CA PRO A 323 3.66 3.18 -19.67
C PRO A 323 4.69 3.22 -18.54
N VAL A 324 4.27 3.79 -17.40
CA VAL A 324 5.07 3.87 -16.17
C VAL A 324 4.58 2.83 -15.17
N VAL A 325 5.51 2.12 -14.56
CA VAL A 325 5.32 1.31 -13.35
C VAL A 325 5.96 2.08 -12.19
N ASP A 326 5.13 2.74 -11.39
CA ASP A 326 5.54 3.58 -10.25
C ASP A 326 5.95 2.67 -9.09
N ASP A 327 7.25 2.42 -8.92
CA ASP A 327 7.76 1.55 -7.85
C ASP A 327 7.83 2.31 -6.52
N ALA A 328 6.73 2.27 -5.79
CA ALA A 328 6.56 2.82 -4.45
C ALA A 328 6.78 1.77 -3.33
N ALA A 329 7.58 0.72 -3.59
CA ALA A 329 7.89 -0.32 -2.60
C ALA A 329 8.51 0.23 -1.31
N GLU A 330 9.13 1.40 -1.36
CA GLU A 330 9.69 2.14 -0.22
C GLU A 330 8.88 3.40 0.11
N GLY A 331 7.99 3.80 -0.80
CA GLY A 331 7.22 5.03 -0.75
C GLY A 331 5.81 4.90 -0.17
N MET A 332 5.47 3.81 0.53
CA MET A 332 4.12 3.68 1.07
C MET A 332 3.76 4.83 2.02
N GLY A 333 2.73 5.58 1.65
CA GLY A 333 2.26 6.76 2.38
C GLY A 333 3.01 8.05 2.06
N SER A 334 4.11 8.01 1.32
CA SER A 334 4.68 9.22 0.72
C SER A 334 3.71 9.80 -0.30
N ARG A 335 3.77 11.12 -0.47
CA ARG A 335 2.86 11.84 -1.38
C ARG A 335 3.61 12.84 -2.23
N PHE A 336 3.05 13.09 -3.41
CA PHE A 336 3.43 14.20 -4.25
C PHE A 336 2.16 14.94 -4.67
N ASP A 337 2.11 16.24 -4.45
CA ASP A 337 0.93 17.09 -4.68
C ASP A 337 -0.34 16.50 -4.03
N GLY A 338 -0.21 15.99 -2.81
CA GLY A 338 -1.28 15.39 -2.01
C GLY A 338 -1.72 13.99 -2.43
N LYS A 339 -1.22 13.43 -3.54
CA LYS A 339 -1.53 12.07 -4.02
C LYS A 339 -0.51 11.06 -3.51
N VAL A 340 -0.97 9.87 -3.15
CA VAL A 340 -0.13 8.76 -2.68
C VAL A 340 0.75 8.24 -3.80
N LEU A 341 2.02 7.93 -3.53
CA LEU A 341 2.91 7.26 -4.48
C LEU A 341 2.38 5.86 -4.84
N GLY A 342 2.63 5.44 -6.07
CA GLY A 342 2.02 4.26 -6.68
C GLY A 342 0.76 4.58 -7.49
N THR A 343 0.26 5.83 -7.46
CA THR A 343 -0.95 6.23 -8.20
C THR A 343 -0.68 7.04 -9.47
N PHE A 344 0.58 7.28 -9.82
CA PHE A 344 0.93 8.15 -10.95
C PHE A 344 1.13 7.42 -12.29
N GLY A 345 1.55 6.16 -12.27
CA GLY A 345 1.75 5.35 -13.46
C GLY A 345 0.52 4.52 -13.86
N LYS A 346 0.67 3.68 -14.86
CA LYS A 346 -0.35 2.66 -15.20
C LYS A 346 -0.53 1.65 -14.06
N TYR A 347 0.58 1.29 -13.43
CA TYR A 347 0.63 0.41 -12.26
C TYR A 347 1.49 1.03 -11.18
N GLY A 348 1.13 0.78 -9.92
CA GLY A 348 1.95 1.13 -8.77
C GLY A 348 2.28 -0.09 -7.93
N VAL A 349 3.49 -0.12 -7.40
CA VAL A 349 4.00 -1.26 -6.61
C VAL A 349 4.11 -0.89 -5.15
N LEU A 350 3.56 -1.70 -4.27
CA LEU A 350 3.77 -1.63 -2.82
C LEU A 350 4.49 -2.90 -2.33
N SER A 351 5.27 -2.76 -1.28
CA SER A 351 5.95 -3.89 -0.62
C SER A 351 5.66 -3.91 0.86
N PHE A 352 5.38 -5.11 1.37
CA PHE A 352 5.12 -5.37 2.79
C PHE A 352 6.11 -6.41 3.34
N ASN A 353 7.35 -6.44 2.80
CA ASN A 353 8.40 -7.26 3.37
C ASN A 353 8.71 -6.83 4.80
N GLY A 354 9.32 -7.69 5.61
CA GLY A 354 9.58 -7.47 7.04
C GLY A 354 10.29 -6.16 7.40
N ASN A 355 11.00 -5.57 6.45
CA ASN A 355 11.72 -4.31 6.62
C ASN A 355 11.02 -3.07 6.03
N LYS A 356 9.80 -3.15 5.52
CA LYS A 356 9.09 -2.02 4.89
C LYS A 356 8.29 -1.20 5.91
N MET A 357 7.67 -0.10 5.49
CA MET A 357 6.91 0.82 6.35
C MET A 357 5.90 0.10 7.22
N ILE A 358 5.16 -0.83 6.63
CA ILE A 358 4.37 -1.87 7.29
C ILE A 358 4.78 -3.24 6.76
N THR A 359 4.45 -4.31 7.49
CA THR A 359 4.81 -5.67 7.10
C THR A 359 3.60 -6.61 7.09
N THR A 360 3.67 -7.61 6.21
CA THR A 360 2.83 -8.80 6.25
C THR A 360 3.68 -10.07 6.45
N SER A 361 4.87 -9.96 7.07
CA SER A 361 5.96 -10.95 7.08
C SER A 361 6.67 -11.03 5.72
N GLY A 362 5.98 -11.38 4.69
CA GLY A 362 6.31 -11.22 3.27
C GLY A 362 5.03 -10.88 2.51
N GLY A 363 5.13 -9.99 1.55
CA GLY A 363 3.98 -9.55 0.77
C GLY A 363 4.27 -8.31 -0.06
N GLY A 364 3.32 -7.96 -0.88
CA GLY A 364 3.30 -6.74 -1.68
C GLY A 364 1.91 -6.53 -2.25
N ALA A 365 1.73 -5.47 -3.01
CA ALA A 365 0.49 -5.24 -3.74
C ALA A 365 0.77 -4.49 -5.04
N LEU A 366 -0.11 -4.68 -6.00
CA LEU A 366 -0.14 -3.95 -7.25
C LEU A 366 -1.36 -3.04 -7.29
N ILE A 367 -1.13 -1.74 -7.43
CA ILE A 367 -2.16 -0.75 -7.67
C ILE A 367 -2.40 -0.70 -9.18
N CYS A 368 -3.63 -0.94 -9.60
CA CYS A 368 -4.08 -0.81 -10.98
C CYS A 368 -4.79 0.54 -11.12
N ASN A 369 -4.23 1.44 -11.91
CA ASN A 369 -4.72 2.80 -12.06
C ASN A 369 -5.56 2.92 -13.34
N GLY A 370 -6.82 3.33 -13.19
CA GLY A 370 -7.68 3.65 -14.32
C GLY A 370 -7.35 5.03 -14.87
N ALA A 371 -7.30 5.17 -16.18
CA ALA A 371 -7.08 6.46 -16.81
C ALA A 371 -8.22 7.43 -16.48
N SER A 372 -7.88 8.68 -16.13
CA SER A 372 -8.87 9.76 -16.06
C SER A 372 -9.33 10.13 -17.47
N PRO A 373 -10.64 10.33 -17.69
CA PRO A 373 -11.16 10.75 -19.02
C PRO A 373 -10.54 12.06 -19.57
N LYS A 374 -9.88 12.84 -18.71
CA LYS A 374 -9.24 14.12 -19.10
C LYS A 374 -7.76 13.99 -19.46
N SER A 375 -7.15 12.83 -19.32
CA SER A 375 -5.72 12.60 -19.60
C SER A 375 -5.43 12.09 -21.01
N SER A 376 -6.42 11.97 -21.88
CA SER A 376 -6.23 11.65 -23.29
C SER A 376 -5.92 12.95 -24.05
N PRO A 377 -4.68 13.15 -24.58
CA PRO A 377 -4.48 14.14 -25.63
C PRO A 377 -5.31 13.70 -26.83
N GLU A 378 -5.93 14.65 -27.50
CA GLU A 378 -6.82 14.44 -28.64
C GLU A 378 -6.42 13.28 -29.56
N GLY A 379 -7.23 12.22 -29.50
CA GLY A 379 -7.42 11.27 -30.56
C GLY A 379 -6.32 10.24 -30.78
N LYS A 380 -6.67 9.02 -30.48
CA LYS A 380 -6.23 7.72 -31.01
C LYS A 380 -5.73 6.74 -29.93
N ASP A 381 -6.61 6.37 -29.05
CA ASP A 381 -6.56 5.02 -28.47
C ASP A 381 -7.21 4.06 -29.47
N LEU A 382 -6.41 3.51 -30.37
CA LEU A 382 -6.84 2.49 -31.31
C LEU A 382 -6.20 1.16 -30.95
N GLN A 383 -6.96 0.25 -30.42
CA GLN A 383 -6.67 -1.18 -30.50
C GLN A 383 -7.48 -1.74 -31.68
N ASP A 384 -6.80 -2.25 -32.69
CA ASP A 384 -7.39 -2.80 -33.93
C ASP A 384 -8.35 -1.86 -34.71
N GLY A 385 -8.09 -0.54 -34.71
CA GLY A 385 -8.86 0.42 -35.51
C GLY A 385 -10.23 0.78 -34.95
N LYS A 386 -10.57 0.35 -33.73
CA LYS A 386 -11.80 0.74 -33.02
C LYS A 386 -11.46 1.56 -31.78
N PRO A 387 -12.25 2.64 -31.48
CA PRO A 387 -12.11 3.32 -30.21
C PRO A 387 -12.34 2.35 -29.06
N LEU A 388 -11.46 2.38 -28.05
CA LEU A 388 -11.73 1.70 -26.78
C LEU A 388 -13.05 2.25 -26.20
N PRO A 389 -13.91 1.40 -25.61
CA PRO A 389 -15.10 1.87 -24.94
C PRO A 389 -14.68 2.92 -23.90
N SER A 390 -15.36 4.06 -23.88
CA SER A 390 -15.21 5.09 -22.87
C SER A 390 -15.79 4.60 -21.53
N GLY A 391 -15.22 3.54 -20.97
CA GLY A 391 -15.46 3.09 -19.60
C GLY A 391 -14.84 4.11 -18.64
N GLY A 392 -15.54 4.51 -17.58
CA GLY A 392 -15.00 5.37 -16.55
C GLY A 392 -13.73 4.76 -15.95
N GLY A 393 -12.82 5.57 -15.41
CA GLY A 393 -11.52 5.11 -14.88
C GLY A 393 -11.61 3.91 -13.92
N LEU A 394 -12.75 3.76 -13.21
CA LEU A 394 -13.01 2.61 -12.33
C LEU A 394 -13.18 1.27 -13.10
N GLU A 395 -13.82 1.29 -14.27
CA GLU A 395 -13.98 0.09 -15.10
C GLU A 395 -12.63 -0.36 -15.65
N GLU A 396 -11.78 0.58 -16.05
CA GLU A 396 -10.42 0.28 -16.50
C GLU A 396 -9.56 -0.28 -15.36
N ALA A 397 -9.55 0.37 -14.19
CA ALA A 397 -8.83 -0.13 -13.01
C ALA A 397 -9.28 -1.55 -12.64
N SER A 398 -10.59 -1.83 -12.70
CA SER A 398 -11.15 -3.15 -12.42
C SER A 398 -10.74 -4.18 -13.48
N ARG A 399 -10.73 -3.80 -14.76
CA ARG A 399 -10.27 -4.67 -15.85
C ARG A 399 -8.80 -5.04 -15.69
N LEU A 400 -7.94 -4.04 -15.38
CA LEU A 400 -6.52 -4.26 -15.12
C LEU A 400 -6.31 -5.17 -13.90
N ALA A 401 -7.03 -4.92 -12.80
CA ALA A 401 -6.93 -5.74 -11.59
C ALA A 401 -7.37 -7.20 -11.85
N ASN A 402 -8.43 -7.43 -12.62
CA ASN A 402 -8.89 -8.76 -12.99
C ASN A 402 -7.85 -9.51 -13.85
N GLU A 403 -7.20 -8.82 -14.78
CA GLU A 403 -6.12 -9.39 -15.59
C GLU A 403 -4.92 -9.79 -14.72
N ILE A 404 -4.50 -8.91 -13.81
CA ILE A 404 -3.41 -9.19 -12.86
C ILE A 404 -3.78 -10.36 -11.93
N MET A 405 -5.03 -10.40 -11.43
CA MET A 405 -5.52 -11.49 -10.60
C MET A 405 -5.47 -12.82 -11.33
N TRP A 406 -5.88 -12.85 -12.58
CA TRP A 406 -5.82 -14.05 -13.41
C TRP A 406 -4.39 -14.58 -13.54
N TYR A 407 -3.41 -13.71 -13.85
CA TYR A 407 -2.00 -14.10 -13.86
C TYR A 407 -1.51 -14.56 -12.49
N ALA A 408 -1.90 -13.89 -11.40
CA ALA A 408 -1.49 -14.21 -10.03
C ALA A 408 -2.07 -15.54 -9.52
N THR A 409 -3.10 -16.07 -10.19
CA THR A 409 -3.79 -17.33 -9.85
C THR A 409 -3.61 -18.40 -10.95
N GLN A 410 -2.38 -18.53 -11.45
CA GLN A 410 -1.97 -19.53 -12.44
C GLN A 410 -2.52 -19.32 -13.87
N ALA A 411 -3.12 -18.18 -14.20
CA ALA A 411 -3.79 -17.92 -15.47
C ALA A 411 -4.77 -19.04 -15.86
N ARG A 412 -5.56 -19.50 -14.87
CA ARG A 412 -6.53 -20.56 -15.06
C ARG A 412 -7.76 -20.01 -15.81
N ASP A 413 -8.15 -20.69 -16.88
CA ASP A 413 -9.37 -20.39 -17.63
C ASP A 413 -10.63 -20.83 -16.85
N ALA A 414 -11.76 -20.18 -17.11
CA ALA A 414 -13.03 -20.41 -16.41
C ALA A 414 -13.78 -21.67 -16.90
N TYR A 415 -13.09 -22.83 -16.90
CA TYR A 415 -13.70 -24.12 -17.23
C TYR A 415 -13.85 -24.98 -15.95
N PRO A 416 -14.77 -25.98 -15.96
CA PRO A 416 -14.90 -26.93 -14.85
C PRO A 416 -13.65 -27.78 -14.62
N TYR A 417 -12.81 -27.90 -15.63
CA TYR A 417 -11.51 -28.56 -15.61
C TYR A 417 -10.38 -27.54 -15.71
N TYR A 418 -9.16 -27.94 -15.34
CA TYR A 418 -8.00 -27.08 -15.44
C TYR A 418 -7.55 -26.92 -16.88
N GLN A 419 -7.65 -25.68 -17.38
CA GLN A 419 -7.11 -25.28 -18.68
C GLN A 419 -6.38 -23.95 -18.51
N HIS A 420 -5.31 -23.76 -19.26
CA HIS A 420 -4.47 -22.58 -19.22
C HIS A 420 -4.12 -22.17 -20.65
N THR A 421 -4.52 -20.98 -21.06
CA THR A 421 -4.17 -20.39 -22.36
C THR A 421 -2.94 -19.49 -22.28
N ALA A 422 -2.46 -19.20 -21.08
CA ALA A 422 -1.22 -18.47 -20.81
C ALA A 422 -0.48 -19.06 -19.61
N ILE A 423 0.81 -18.72 -19.48
CA ILE A 423 1.60 -19.05 -18.27
C ILE A 423 1.25 -18.04 -17.20
N GLY A 424 0.74 -18.54 -16.08
CA GLY A 424 0.44 -17.76 -14.88
C GLY A 424 1.37 -18.12 -13.73
N TYR A 425 1.10 -17.51 -12.57
CA TYR A 425 1.97 -17.57 -11.39
C TYR A 425 1.15 -17.83 -10.13
N ASN A 426 1.77 -18.40 -9.12
CA ASN A 426 1.18 -18.53 -7.78
C ASN A 426 1.63 -17.35 -6.90
N TYR A 427 1.09 -16.17 -7.19
CA TYR A 427 1.52 -14.90 -6.58
C TYR A 427 0.49 -14.24 -5.67
N ARG A 428 -0.63 -14.91 -5.38
CA ARG A 428 -1.62 -14.38 -4.42
C ARG A 428 -1.05 -14.29 -3.00
N MET A 429 -1.42 -13.26 -2.27
CA MET A 429 -1.11 -13.14 -0.84
C MET A 429 -1.92 -14.18 -0.04
N SER A 430 -1.32 -14.76 1.00
CA SER A 430 -2.04 -15.63 1.92
C SER A 430 -2.96 -14.81 2.83
N ASN A 431 -4.11 -15.40 3.22
CA ASN A 431 -5.07 -14.77 4.12
C ASN A 431 -4.47 -14.49 5.52
N VAL A 432 -3.51 -15.29 5.96
CA VAL A 432 -2.75 -15.08 7.21
C VAL A 432 -1.88 -13.83 7.11
N CYS A 433 -1.11 -13.69 6.02
CA CYS A 433 -0.29 -12.50 5.76
C CYS A 433 -1.15 -11.24 5.63
N ALA A 434 -2.27 -11.34 4.95
CA ALA A 434 -3.21 -10.21 4.82
C ALA A 434 -3.80 -9.80 6.18
N GLY A 435 -4.05 -10.74 7.08
CA GLY A 435 -4.47 -10.45 8.46
C GLY A 435 -3.44 -9.61 9.22
N ILE A 436 -2.14 -9.93 9.07
CA ILE A 436 -1.07 -9.09 9.61
C ILE A 436 -1.15 -7.69 8.99
N GLY A 437 -1.27 -7.59 7.66
CA GLY A 437 -1.36 -6.32 6.93
C GLY A 437 -2.50 -5.43 7.40
N ARG A 438 -3.68 -5.99 7.65
CA ARG A 438 -4.84 -5.27 8.20
C ARG A 438 -4.53 -4.65 9.57
N GLY A 439 -3.92 -5.42 10.47
CA GLY A 439 -3.46 -4.89 11.76
C GLY A 439 -2.47 -3.74 11.58
N GLN A 440 -1.51 -3.90 10.68
CA GLN A 440 -0.50 -2.88 10.38
C GLN A 440 -1.07 -1.61 9.73
N MET A 441 -2.16 -1.69 8.96
CA MET A 441 -2.84 -0.50 8.40
C MET A 441 -3.35 0.44 9.50
N THR A 442 -3.71 -0.09 10.66
CA THR A 442 -4.21 0.72 11.77
C THR A 442 -3.16 1.64 12.40
N VAL A 443 -1.88 1.30 12.24
CA VAL A 443 -0.73 2.06 12.78
C VAL A 443 0.13 2.72 11.69
N LEU A 444 -0.25 2.61 10.43
CA LEU A 444 0.53 3.14 9.29
C LEU A 444 0.81 4.64 9.43
N ASN A 445 -0.21 5.44 9.78
CA ASN A 445 -0.05 6.89 9.91
C ASN A 445 0.89 7.26 11.09
N ASP A 446 0.82 6.50 12.19
CA ASP A 446 1.70 6.70 13.34
C ASP A 446 3.14 6.34 12.98
N HIS A 447 3.36 5.26 12.23
CA HIS A 447 4.67 4.89 11.72
C HIS A 447 5.25 5.98 10.80
N ILE A 448 4.46 6.51 9.86
CA ILE A 448 4.90 7.60 8.98
C ILE A 448 5.24 8.85 9.79
N ALA A 449 4.41 9.22 10.75
CA ALA A 449 4.64 10.38 11.62
C ALA A 449 5.93 10.21 12.43
N HIS A 450 6.17 9.01 12.97
CA HIS A 450 7.39 8.68 13.69
C HIS A 450 8.64 8.79 12.80
N HIS A 451 8.62 8.22 11.59
CA HIS A 451 9.75 8.33 10.65
C HIS A 451 10.07 9.79 10.30
N LYS A 452 9.05 10.62 10.05
CA LYS A 452 9.21 12.06 9.81
C LYS A 452 9.78 12.79 11.04
N HIS A 453 9.36 12.42 12.24
CA HIS A 453 9.91 12.95 13.49
C HIS A 453 11.40 12.60 13.63
N VAL A 454 11.76 11.32 13.46
CA VAL A 454 13.14 10.85 13.56
C VAL A 454 14.03 11.51 12.50
N GLN A 455 13.57 11.64 11.27
CA GLN A 455 14.27 12.37 10.20
C GLN A 455 14.59 13.81 10.63
N LYS A 456 13.58 14.50 11.17
CA LYS A 456 13.72 15.87 11.64
C LYS A 456 14.71 16.00 12.78
N LEU A 457 14.71 15.03 13.69
CA LEU A 457 15.64 14.97 14.82
C LEU A 457 17.09 14.74 14.34
N TYR A 458 17.31 13.86 13.34
CA TYR A 458 18.63 13.72 12.71
C TYR A 458 19.07 15.02 12.01
N GLU A 459 18.19 15.68 11.27
CA GLU A 459 18.49 16.97 10.63
C GLU A 459 18.93 18.03 11.63
N GLU A 460 18.32 18.04 12.83
CA GLU A 460 18.62 18.99 13.88
C GLU A 460 19.95 18.65 14.58
N LEU A 461 20.18 17.39 14.90
CA LEU A 461 21.35 16.95 15.69
C LEU A 461 22.63 16.83 14.86
N LEU A 462 22.51 16.59 13.55
CA LEU A 462 23.64 16.43 12.63
C LEU A 462 24.03 17.73 11.92
N LYS A 463 23.22 18.79 11.98
CA LYS A 463 23.44 20.05 11.25
C LYS A 463 24.82 20.68 11.47
N ASP A 464 25.37 20.53 12.68
CA ASP A 464 26.64 21.12 13.10
C ASP A 464 27.77 20.06 13.18
N VAL A 465 27.55 18.86 12.64
CA VAL A 465 28.57 17.80 12.56
C VAL A 465 29.31 17.94 11.22
N PRO A 466 30.58 18.36 11.22
CA PRO A 466 31.31 18.61 9.99
C PRO A 466 31.41 17.37 9.11
N GLY A 467 31.11 17.52 7.85
CA GLY A 467 31.24 16.46 6.82
C GLY A 467 30.17 15.38 6.88
N VAL A 468 29.11 15.56 7.69
CA VAL A 468 27.93 14.65 7.71
C VAL A 468 26.72 15.42 7.22
N HIS A 469 26.07 14.92 6.15
CA HIS A 469 24.93 15.59 5.52
C HIS A 469 23.75 14.65 5.44
N ILE A 470 22.66 14.98 6.15
CA ILE A 470 21.41 14.23 6.05
C ILE A 470 20.67 14.55 4.75
N HIS A 471 20.20 13.53 4.05
CA HIS A 471 19.40 13.70 2.84
C HIS A 471 18.01 14.23 3.20
N LYS A 472 17.62 15.35 2.61
CA LYS A 472 16.35 16.05 2.87
C LYS A 472 15.46 15.99 1.64
N GLN A 473 14.15 16.08 1.85
CA GLN A 473 13.25 16.27 0.73
C GLN A 473 13.44 17.67 0.11
N PRO A 474 13.09 17.85 -1.18
CA PRO A 474 13.05 19.15 -1.82
C PRO A 474 12.22 20.17 -1.03
N ALA A 475 12.56 21.46 -1.15
CA ALA A 475 11.81 22.54 -0.50
C ALA A 475 10.41 22.76 -1.11
N ASP A 476 10.13 22.20 -2.27
CA ASP A 476 8.83 22.23 -2.93
C ASP A 476 7.78 21.55 -2.03
N PRO A 477 6.71 22.26 -1.61
CA PRO A 477 5.71 21.75 -0.68
C PRO A 477 4.87 20.58 -1.22
N ARG A 478 5.00 20.25 -2.50
CA ARG A 478 4.35 19.08 -3.11
C ARG A 478 4.99 17.78 -2.69
N TYR A 479 6.26 17.79 -2.26
CA TYR A 479 6.96 16.61 -1.76
C TYR A 479 6.59 16.35 -0.30
N ASP A 480 6.16 15.13 -0.02
CA ASP A 480 5.86 14.65 1.33
C ASP A 480 6.37 13.21 1.48
N ALA A 481 7.66 13.09 1.79
CA ALA A 481 8.35 11.81 1.94
C ALA A 481 7.99 11.13 3.27
N ASN A 482 7.91 9.81 3.26
CA ASN A 482 7.72 9.01 4.48
C ASN A 482 9.03 8.75 5.24
N PHE A 483 10.18 8.99 4.60
CA PHE A 483 11.52 8.72 5.15
C PHE A 483 11.67 7.29 5.68
N TRP A 484 11.28 6.30 4.87
CA TRP A 484 11.41 4.88 5.22
C TRP A 484 12.80 4.54 5.79
N LEU A 485 13.85 5.10 5.26
CA LEU A 485 15.19 5.15 5.85
C LEU A 485 15.69 6.60 5.86
N CYS A 486 16.33 7.00 6.95
CA CYS A 486 17.07 8.25 7.03
C CYS A 486 18.44 8.05 6.36
N ALA A 487 18.63 8.59 5.19
CA ALA A 487 19.90 8.52 4.46
C ALA A 487 20.77 9.75 4.72
N ALA A 488 22.07 9.54 4.74
CA ALA A 488 23.07 10.59 4.92
C ALA A 488 24.31 10.34 4.06
N THR A 489 25.12 11.36 3.88
CA THR A 489 26.44 11.25 3.24
C THR A 489 27.55 11.67 4.20
N LEU A 490 28.72 11.12 4.01
CA LEU A 490 29.96 11.44 4.72
C LEU A 490 30.98 11.97 3.72
N ASP A 491 31.47 13.19 3.91
CA ASP A 491 32.49 13.77 3.03
C ASP A 491 33.73 12.86 2.97
N ALA A 492 34.31 12.75 1.79
CA ALA A 492 35.40 11.80 1.54
C ALA A 492 36.68 12.09 2.36
N ASP A 493 36.88 13.33 2.81
CA ASP A 493 38.04 13.79 3.58
C ASP A 493 37.85 13.61 5.10
N VAL A 494 36.65 13.31 5.58
CA VAL A 494 36.38 13.02 6.99
C VAL A 494 37.09 11.74 7.39
N LYS A 495 37.90 11.82 8.44
CA LYS A 495 38.62 10.66 9.00
C LYS A 495 37.81 9.98 10.08
N ILE A 496 37.71 8.66 9.99
CA ILE A 496 37.00 7.83 10.95
C ILE A 496 37.99 6.91 11.69
N GLN A 497 37.75 6.68 12.97
CA GLN A 497 38.56 5.76 13.77
C GLN A 497 38.60 4.36 13.15
N GLY A 498 39.81 3.80 13.00
CA GLY A 498 40.01 2.47 12.43
C GLY A 498 39.92 2.41 10.89
N GLN A 499 39.87 3.56 10.21
CA GLN A 499 39.75 3.62 8.75
C GLN A 499 40.90 2.90 8.02
N GLU A 500 42.08 2.88 8.62
CA GLU A 500 43.24 2.16 8.08
C GLU A 500 43.06 0.64 8.02
N ASN A 501 42.04 0.11 8.68
CA ASN A 501 41.66 -1.30 8.67
C ASN A 501 40.45 -1.61 7.79
N ALA A 502 39.84 -0.60 7.19
CA ALA A 502 38.71 -0.78 6.27
C ALA A 502 39.09 -1.78 5.16
N TYR A 503 38.21 -2.74 4.93
CA TYR A 503 38.36 -3.82 3.92
C TYR A 503 39.53 -4.79 4.12
N LYS A 504 40.39 -4.67 5.16
CA LYS A 504 41.42 -5.69 5.46
C LYS A 504 40.81 -7.03 5.86
N GLU A 505 39.71 -6.97 6.62
CA GLU A 505 38.87 -8.13 6.88
C GLU A 505 37.43 -7.77 6.49
N VAL A 506 36.88 -8.50 5.50
CA VAL A 506 35.49 -8.31 5.12
C VAL A 506 34.60 -8.84 6.24
N ILE A 507 34.09 -7.93 7.06
CA ILE A 507 33.07 -8.27 8.06
C ILE A 507 31.78 -8.55 7.30
N LYS A 508 31.56 -9.83 6.99
CA LYS A 508 30.36 -10.31 6.31
C LYS A 508 29.18 -10.08 7.23
N THR A 509 28.30 -9.17 6.86
CA THR A 509 27.02 -9.04 7.54
C THR A 509 26.13 -10.20 7.11
N ALA A 510 25.77 -11.08 8.04
CA ALA A 510 24.78 -12.10 7.76
C ALA A 510 23.45 -11.43 7.43
N VAL A 511 23.01 -11.54 6.18
CA VAL A 511 21.68 -11.06 5.78
C VAL A 511 20.65 -12.07 6.29
N GLY A 512 19.77 -11.63 7.17
CA GLY A 512 18.56 -12.34 7.50
C GLY A 512 18.71 -13.54 8.44
N GLY A 513 19.75 -13.63 9.28
CA GLY A 513 19.84 -14.66 10.32
C GLY A 513 19.85 -16.11 9.81
N ALA A 514 19.81 -16.33 8.51
CA ALA A 514 19.90 -17.65 7.91
C ALA A 514 21.37 -18.04 7.79
N ALA A 515 21.70 -19.17 8.35
CA ALA A 515 22.97 -19.83 8.14
C ALA A 515 23.20 -20.05 6.64
N GLY A 516 24.26 -19.45 6.13
CA GLY A 516 24.75 -19.79 4.83
C GLY A 516 24.77 -18.64 3.84
N VAL A 517 25.86 -17.95 3.82
CA VAL A 517 26.32 -17.33 2.59
C VAL A 517 26.63 -18.43 1.61
N ILE A 518 25.76 -18.57 0.68
CA ILE A 518 25.82 -19.65 -0.25
C ILE A 518 26.83 -19.39 -1.37
N HIS A 519 27.16 -18.13 -1.65
CA HIS A 519 28.19 -17.74 -2.60
C HIS A 519 29.01 -16.57 -2.07
N ALA A 520 30.20 -16.84 -1.54
CA ALA A 520 31.26 -15.87 -1.55
C ALA A 520 31.92 -15.97 -2.94
N VAL A 521 31.54 -15.12 -3.86
CA VAL A 521 32.32 -14.99 -5.08
C VAL A 521 33.58 -14.20 -4.70
N ASP A 522 34.74 -14.79 -4.82
CA ASP A 522 36.03 -14.10 -4.79
C ASP A 522 36.19 -13.20 -6.03
N SER A 523 35.13 -12.52 -6.41
CA SER A 523 35.22 -11.66 -7.56
C SER A 523 35.63 -10.27 -7.12
N ALA A 524 36.71 -9.88 -7.66
CA ALA A 524 37.27 -8.55 -7.76
C ALA A 524 36.36 -7.53 -8.46
N THR A 525 35.06 -7.53 -8.24
CA THR A 525 34.19 -6.43 -8.69
C THR A 525 34.16 -5.34 -7.64
N THR A 526 35.36 -4.86 -7.27
CA THR A 526 35.59 -3.78 -6.31
C THR A 526 35.75 -2.42 -6.99
N ASP A 527 35.40 -2.31 -8.26
CA ASP A 527 35.45 -1.05 -9.02
C ASP A 527 34.44 0.00 -8.50
N CYS A 528 33.42 -0.45 -7.71
CA CYS A 528 32.45 0.41 -7.06
C CYS A 528 32.12 -0.13 -5.68
N GLN A 529 32.66 0.49 -4.64
CA GLN A 529 32.41 0.18 -3.22
C GLN A 529 32.36 1.48 -2.40
N PRO A 530 31.76 1.46 -1.20
CA PRO A 530 31.83 2.61 -0.28
C PRO A 530 33.27 3.02 0.01
N ASN A 531 33.50 4.30 0.27
CA ASN A 531 34.79 4.78 0.71
C ASN A 531 35.20 4.14 2.04
N GLU A 532 36.52 4.07 2.30
CA GLU A 532 37.06 3.48 3.53
C GLU A 532 36.50 4.11 4.80
N ASN A 533 36.23 5.43 4.80
CA ASN A 533 35.64 6.12 5.94
C ASN A 533 34.18 5.72 6.19
N VAL A 534 33.39 5.48 5.15
CA VAL A 534 32.00 4.98 5.28
C VAL A 534 32.00 3.55 5.83
N GLU A 535 32.89 2.69 5.35
CA GLU A 535 33.02 1.32 5.85
C GLU A 535 33.51 1.32 7.32
N ALA A 536 34.48 2.17 7.66
CA ALA A 536 34.96 2.31 9.02
C ALA A 536 33.85 2.81 9.96
N LEU A 537 33.05 3.80 9.52
CA LEU A 537 31.89 4.26 10.27
C LEU A 537 30.88 3.12 10.51
N ARG A 538 30.56 2.32 9.49
CA ARG A 538 29.69 1.18 9.62
C ARG A 538 30.19 0.17 10.66
N VAL A 539 31.48 -0.16 10.64
CA VAL A 539 32.10 -1.09 11.59
C VAL A 539 32.09 -0.52 13.00
N PHE A 540 32.45 0.77 13.15
CA PHE A 540 32.42 1.45 14.44
C PHE A 540 31.00 1.45 15.03
N MET A 541 29.99 1.82 14.26
CA MET A 541 28.59 1.82 14.69
C MET A 541 28.12 0.42 15.09
N LEU A 542 28.50 -0.62 14.34
CA LEU A 542 28.18 -2.01 14.67
C LEU A 542 28.78 -2.42 16.03
N ALA A 543 30.02 -2.03 16.32
CA ALA A 543 30.66 -2.27 17.62
C ALA A 543 29.92 -1.55 18.78
N LYS A 544 29.23 -0.43 18.49
CA LYS A 544 28.35 0.29 19.41
C LYS A 544 26.91 -0.25 19.44
N LYS A 545 26.66 -1.41 18.81
CA LYS A 545 25.32 -2.05 18.67
C LYS A 545 24.31 -1.19 17.90
N VAL A 546 24.77 -0.43 16.92
CA VAL A 546 23.95 0.34 15.98
C VAL A 546 24.14 -0.22 14.59
N GLU A 547 23.08 -0.73 13.97
CA GLU A 547 23.12 -1.19 12.59
C GLU A 547 22.95 0.02 11.65
N CYS A 548 23.98 0.35 10.91
CA CYS A 548 23.90 1.21 9.74
C CYS A 548 24.43 0.46 8.52
N ARG A 549 24.05 0.88 7.32
CA ARG A 549 24.47 0.24 6.07
C ARG A 549 24.78 1.31 5.02
N PRO A 550 25.70 1.05 4.10
CA PRO A 550 25.82 1.86 2.91
C PRO A 550 24.49 1.95 2.17
N VAL A 551 24.26 3.02 1.44
CA VAL A 551 23.14 3.13 0.49
C VAL A 551 23.23 2.04 -0.60
N TRP A 552 22.19 1.87 -1.42
CA TRP A 552 22.18 0.81 -2.42
C TRP A 552 23.34 0.94 -3.41
N LYS A 553 24.02 -0.18 -3.72
CA LYS A 553 24.95 -0.23 -4.85
C LYS A 553 24.14 -0.09 -6.14
N PRO A 554 24.49 0.86 -7.05
CA PRO A 554 23.78 1.03 -8.32
C PRO A 554 23.67 -0.26 -9.11
N MET A 555 22.49 -0.52 -9.68
CA MET A 555 22.20 -1.80 -10.34
C MET A 555 23.09 -2.06 -11.55
N HIS A 556 23.47 -1.03 -12.32
CA HIS A 556 24.41 -1.17 -13.44
C HIS A 556 25.84 -1.54 -13.01
N LYS A 557 26.18 -1.41 -11.70
CA LYS A 557 27.44 -1.87 -11.10
C LYS A 557 27.33 -3.27 -10.48
N GLN A 558 26.18 -3.92 -10.59
CA GLN A 558 26.03 -5.30 -10.13
C GLN A 558 26.59 -6.26 -11.19
N PRO A 559 27.40 -7.27 -10.81
CA PRO A 559 28.01 -8.21 -11.77
C PRO A 559 27.01 -8.88 -12.71
N VAL A 560 25.80 -9.15 -12.24
CA VAL A 560 24.72 -9.78 -13.02
C VAL A 560 24.25 -8.92 -14.21
N TYR A 561 24.55 -7.62 -14.19
CA TYR A 561 24.17 -6.67 -15.23
C TYR A 561 25.35 -6.10 -16.03
N GLU A 562 26.50 -6.76 -15.96
CA GLU A 562 27.67 -6.38 -16.76
C GLU A 562 27.31 -6.32 -18.25
N GLY A 563 27.65 -5.19 -18.90
CA GLY A 563 27.32 -4.95 -20.31
C GLY A 563 25.88 -4.50 -20.60
N ALA A 564 25.03 -4.33 -19.60
CA ALA A 564 23.70 -3.75 -19.81
C ALA A 564 23.80 -2.27 -20.22
N PRO A 565 22.89 -1.76 -21.08
CA PRO A 565 22.87 -0.34 -21.44
C PRO A 565 22.66 0.54 -20.20
N VAL A 566 23.44 1.62 -20.07
CA VAL A 566 23.34 2.57 -18.98
C VAL A 566 23.44 4.00 -19.50
N TYR A 567 22.64 4.88 -18.92
CA TYR A 567 22.64 6.33 -19.12
C TYR A 567 22.80 6.98 -17.76
N THR A 568 24.04 7.32 -17.41
CA THR A 568 24.41 7.89 -16.11
C THR A 568 25.17 9.20 -16.27
N ASN A 569 25.15 10.02 -15.23
CA ASN A 569 25.99 11.19 -15.01
C ASN A 569 26.96 10.97 -13.83
N GLY A 570 26.97 9.77 -13.21
CA GLY A 570 27.84 9.40 -12.09
C GLY A 570 27.29 9.72 -10.70
N VAL A 571 26.16 10.41 -10.59
CA VAL A 571 25.59 10.83 -9.29
C VAL A 571 25.34 9.65 -8.37
N GLU A 572 24.70 8.59 -8.85
CA GLU A 572 24.38 7.41 -8.04
C GLU A 572 25.63 6.62 -7.62
N GLU A 573 26.69 6.66 -8.42
CA GLU A 573 27.96 6.04 -8.07
C GLU A 573 28.68 6.83 -6.98
N ASP A 574 28.68 8.15 -7.08
CA ASP A 574 29.29 9.03 -6.08
C ASP A 574 28.51 8.99 -4.76
N LEU A 575 27.17 8.97 -4.83
CA LEU A 575 26.32 8.77 -3.64
C LEU A 575 26.61 7.43 -2.96
N PHE A 576 26.80 6.35 -3.71
CA PHE A 576 27.13 5.05 -3.13
C PHE A 576 28.47 5.03 -2.40
N LYS A 577 29.44 5.78 -2.88
CA LYS A 577 30.77 5.89 -2.23
C LYS A 577 30.70 6.55 -0.86
N VAL A 578 29.83 7.55 -0.69
CA VAL A 578 29.77 8.40 0.50
C VAL A 578 28.52 8.20 1.35
N GLY A 579 27.52 7.47 0.85
CA GLY A 579 26.19 7.37 1.45
C GLY A 579 26.02 6.23 2.43
N PHE A 580 25.23 6.48 3.48
CA PHE A 580 24.82 5.47 4.46
C PHE A 580 23.41 5.74 4.99
N CYS A 581 22.79 4.70 5.55
CA CYS A 581 21.43 4.76 6.12
C CYS A 581 21.46 4.59 7.64
N LEU A 582 20.62 5.35 8.33
CA LEU A 582 20.46 5.38 9.77
C LEU A 582 19.11 4.80 10.21
N PRO A 583 19.02 4.17 11.42
CA PRO A 583 17.79 3.64 11.97
C PRO A 583 16.69 4.71 12.14
N ALA A 584 15.45 4.39 11.74
CA ALA A 584 14.33 5.32 11.83
C ALA A 584 12.99 4.66 12.24
N ARG A 585 12.98 3.38 12.56
CA ARG A 585 11.75 2.60 12.82
C ARG A 585 11.04 3.00 14.11
N PRO A 586 9.73 2.69 14.27
CA PRO A 586 8.92 3.11 15.43
C PRO A 586 9.47 2.73 16.80
N TYR A 587 10.32 1.71 16.90
CA TYR A 587 10.98 1.35 18.18
C TYR A 587 12.24 2.17 18.49
N VAL A 588 12.70 3.04 17.57
CA VAL A 588 13.87 3.91 17.77
C VAL A 588 13.40 5.16 18.50
N SER A 589 13.76 5.28 19.77
CA SER A 589 13.41 6.44 20.60
C SER A 589 14.28 7.66 20.28
N ASP A 590 13.87 8.83 20.76
CA ASP A 590 14.67 10.05 20.67
C ASP A 590 16.04 9.89 21.33
N ASP A 591 16.12 9.15 22.45
CA ASP A 591 17.37 8.85 23.12
C ASP A 591 18.26 7.90 22.30
N ASP A 592 17.66 6.96 21.55
CA ASP A 592 18.41 6.14 20.61
C ASP A 592 18.99 7.00 19.48
N VAL A 593 18.23 7.95 18.95
CA VAL A 593 18.71 8.89 17.91
C VAL A 593 19.87 9.74 18.44
N ARG A 594 19.75 10.30 19.64
CA ARG A 594 20.84 11.06 20.30
C ARG A 594 22.09 10.21 20.45
N TYR A 595 21.93 8.98 20.94
CA TYR A 595 23.04 8.03 21.08
C TYR A 595 23.69 7.70 19.73
N ILE A 596 22.92 7.47 18.68
CA ILE A 596 23.43 7.22 17.33
C ILE A 596 24.28 8.41 16.84
N VAL A 597 23.78 9.63 17.02
CA VAL A 597 24.51 10.86 16.67
C VAL A 597 25.77 11.03 17.48
N ASP A 598 25.74 10.73 18.78
CA ASP A 598 26.92 10.78 19.64
C ASP A 598 27.97 9.74 19.21
N CYS A 599 27.56 8.54 18.81
CA CYS A 599 28.47 7.54 18.22
C CYS A 599 29.11 8.02 16.91
N ILE A 600 28.35 8.71 16.04
CA ILE A 600 28.90 9.31 14.82
C ILE A 600 29.96 10.37 15.17
N LYS A 601 29.65 11.27 16.10
CA LYS A 601 30.59 12.29 16.57
C LYS A 601 31.87 11.69 17.20
N GLU A 602 31.70 10.60 17.97
CA GLU A 602 32.82 9.86 18.57
C GLU A 602 33.69 9.18 17.49
N ALA A 603 33.08 8.65 16.43
CA ALA A 603 33.79 7.98 15.33
C ALA A 603 34.72 8.92 14.54
N ILE A 604 34.36 10.19 14.43
CA ILE A 604 35.11 11.20 13.66
C ILE A 604 36.40 11.57 14.40
N VAL A 605 37.53 11.40 13.72
CA VAL A 605 38.85 11.83 14.23
C VAL A 605 38.98 13.33 14.05
N ARG A 606 39.20 14.05 15.12
CA ARG A 606 39.40 15.51 15.12
C ARG A 606 40.83 15.91 14.72
#